data_cd14eae93aa652ad961613eea254dba7
#
_entry.id   cd14eae93aa652ad961613eea254dba7
#
_cell.length_a   1.000
_cell.length_b   1.000
_cell.length_c   1.000
_cell.angle_alpha   90.00
_cell.angle_beta   90.00
_cell.angle_gamma   90.00
#
_symmetry.space_group_name_H-M   'P 1'
#
loop_
_entity.id
_entity.type
_entity.pdbx_description
1 polymer ?
#
loop_
_entity_poly.entity_id
_entity_poly.type
_entity_poly.pdbx_seq_one_letter_code
_entity_poly.pdbx_strand_id
1 'polypeptide(L)'
;MAAVAAAVLLSSCNKEELDSRSVIADPVNPETEFDRWLEENYRAPYNIRFTYRYEDIETDHDYDLVPADEICAKILAKMVKFLWLDPYTEIAGAGFMRQNAPRMIPVIGSGAYNIGSLQLGTAEGGLKVTLYVANWLISQNFVTVNYNNGVDESEGYSVTINSMDAVNYYFLHTMHHEFAHILNQNKAYPVDYNTITQDSYTAMWTSISDQEALEMGFISAYASSAPGEDFVEVLSYYITLSEEEWESRIAQAGTEGRALIERKLSIVKDYMVDAWNVDLDELRSILMRRYSEVEGINWSDFSTEE
;
A
#
# COMPACT_ATOMS: atom_id res chain seq x y z
N MET A 1 46.60 -57.11 -29.42
CA MET A 1 47.01 -56.09 -28.46
C MET A 1 46.14 -54.90 -28.66
N ALA A 2 45.14 -54.72 -27.83
CA ALA A 2 44.39 -53.47 -27.61
C ALA A 2 43.08 -53.81 -26.85
N ALA A 3 43.16 -53.98 -25.57
CA ALA A 3 41.96 -54.07 -24.71
C ALA A 3 42.34 -53.90 -23.22
N VAL A 4 42.80 -52.71 -22.84
CA VAL A 4 42.91 -52.31 -21.46
C VAL A 4 42.94 -50.75 -21.45
N ALA A 5 41.84 -50.07 -21.46
CA ALA A 5 41.74 -48.69 -21.10
C ALA A 5 40.25 -48.21 -21.11
N ALA A 6 39.37 -48.80 -20.34
CA ALA A 6 38.00 -48.29 -20.19
C ALA A 6 37.35 -48.75 -18.87
N ALA A 7 38.01 -48.53 -17.76
CA ALA A 7 37.41 -48.87 -16.45
C ALA A 7 37.92 -48.01 -15.29
N VAL A 8 37.99 -46.69 -15.45
CA VAL A 8 38.26 -45.78 -14.31
C VAL A 8 37.52 -44.44 -14.54
N LEU A 9 36.21 -44.40 -14.55
CA LEU A 9 35.43 -43.18 -14.46
C LEU A 9 34.01 -43.37 -13.87
N LEU A 10 33.84 -44.23 -12.89
CA LEU A 10 32.54 -44.35 -12.19
C LEU A 10 32.69 -44.49 -10.67
N SER A 11 33.44 -43.61 -10.04
CA SER A 11 33.41 -43.52 -8.57
C SER A 11 33.55 -42.08 -8.11
N SER A 12 32.58 -41.26 -8.50
CA SER A 12 32.44 -39.91 -7.89
C SER A 12 30.96 -39.57 -7.74
N CYS A 13 30.27 -40.39 -6.98
CA CYS A 13 29.02 -40.03 -6.30
C CYS A 13 29.09 -40.66 -4.92
N ASN A 14 29.97 -40.13 -4.09
CA ASN A 14 29.75 -40.25 -2.66
C ASN A 14 28.48 -39.43 -2.37
N LYS A 15 27.40 -40.14 -2.04
CA LYS A 15 26.29 -39.52 -1.33
C LYS A 15 26.84 -39.13 0.04
N GLU A 16 27.30 -37.90 0.17
CA GLU A 16 27.43 -37.31 1.50
C GLU A 16 26.03 -37.33 2.10
N GLU A 17 25.85 -38.12 3.14
CA GLU A 17 24.67 -37.99 3.99
C GLU A 17 24.77 -36.61 4.66
N LEU A 18 24.06 -35.65 4.09
CA LEU A 18 23.90 -34.35 4.72
C LEU A 18 23.25 -34.55 6.09
N ASP A 19 23.85 -33.97 7.13
CA ASP A 19 23.25 -33.95 8.48
C ASP A 19 21.81 -33.44 8.34
N SER A 20 20.87 -34.17 8.90
CA SER A 20 19.45 -33.80 8.90
C SER A 20 19.19 -32.53 9.75
N ARG A 21 20.19 -32.05 10.45
CA ARG A 21 20.12 -30.78 11.18
C ARG A 21 20.57 -29.66 10.25
N SER A 22 19.64 -28.74 9.97
CA SER A 22 19.98 -27.48 9.33
C SER A 22 21.03 -26.76 10.19
N VAL A 23 22.17 -26.36 9.57
CA VAL A 23 23.18 -25.49 10.21
C VAL A 23 22.68 -24.05 10.29
N ILE A 24 21.61 -23.73 9.54
CA ILE A 24 20.92 -22.46 9.62
C ILE A 24 19.84 -22.65 10.69
N ALA A 25 20.12 -22.21 11.90
CA ALA A 25 19.07 -22.05 12.89
C ALA A 25 18.11 -20.96 12.38
N ASP A 26 16.86 -21.30 12.19
CA ASP A 26 15.84 -20.26 12.00
C ASP A 26 15.98 -19.30 13.17
N PRO A 27 16.11 -17.97 12.91
CA PRO A 27 16.13 -17.01 14.00
C PRO A 27 14.80 -17.16 14.74
N VAL A 28 14.86 -17.66 15.96
CA VAL A 28 13.71 -17.72 16.86
C VAL A 28 13.43 -16.28 17.28
N ASN A 29 12.68 -15.55 16.47
CA ASN A 29 12.07 -14.31 16.92
C ASN A 29 10.92 -14.70 17.83
N PRO A 30 10.98 -14.38 19.12
CA PRO A 30 9.85 -14.65 20.00
C PRO A 30 8.64 -13.89 19.50
N GLU A 31 7.49 -14.55 19.48
CA GLU A 31 6.22 -13.95 19.14
C GLU A 31 5.89 -12.82 20.13
N THR A 32 5.66 -11.62 19.62
CA THR A 32 5.28 -10.45 20.40
C THR A 32 3.76 -10.30 20.47
N GLU A 33 3.28 -9.42 21.35
CA GLU A 33 1.85 -9.04 21.34
C GLU A 33 1.43 -8.44 20.00
N PHE A 34 2.31 -7.65 19.37
CA PHE A 34 2.06 -7.11 18.05
C PHE A 34 1.95 -8.20 16.98
N ASP A 35 2.76 -9.26 17.03
CA ASP A 35 2.64 -10.38 16.09
C ASP A 35 1.28 -11.08 16.23
N ARG A 36 0.82 -11.32 17.47
CA ARG A 36 -0.51 -11.89 17.72
C ARG A 36 -1.64 -10.99 17.23
N TRP A 37 -1.52 -9.68 17.50
CA TRP A 37 -2.46 -8.70 17.01
C TRP A 37 -2.54 -8.67 15.48
N LEU A 38 -1.41 -8.79 14.78
CA LEU A 38 -1.37 -8.90 13.31
C LEU A 38 -2.04 -10.19 12.81
N GLU A 39 -1.83 -11.31 13.51
CA GLU A 39 -2.51 -12.57 13.19
C GLU A 39 -4.03 -12.42 13.28
N GLU A 40 -4.55 -11.83 14.35
CA GLU A 40 -6.00 -11.67 14.58
C GLU A 40 -6.65 -10.60 13.71
N ASN A 41 -5.94 -9.51 13.40
CA ASN A 41 -6.52 -8.36 12.72
C ASN A 41 -6.27 -8.33 11.21
N TYR A 42 -5.28 -9.09 10.71
CA TYR A 42 -4.92 -9.13 9.30
C TYR A 42 -4.97 -10.53 8.71
N ARG A 43 -4.28 -11.49 9.33
CA ARG A 43 -4.09 -12.79 8.73
C ARG A 43 -5.31 -13.68 8.85
N ALA A 44 -5.85 -13.87 10.04
CA ALA A 44 -7.01 -14.73 10.26
C ALA A 44 -8.26 -14.24 9.50
N PRO A 45 -8.65 -12.94 9.57
CA PRO A 45 -9.86 -12.48 8.90
C PRO A 45 -9.68 -12.28 7.40
N TYR A 46 -8.50 -11.85 6.91
CA TYR A 46 -8.32 -11.38 5.54
C TYR A 46 -7.28 -12.16 4.74
N ASN A 47 -6.51 -13.04 5.38
CA ASN A 47 -5.37 -13.74 4.80
C ASN A 47 -4.29 -12.77 4.27
N ILE A 48 -4.04 -11.68 5.02
CA ILE A 48 -3.02 -10.68 4.74
C ILE A 48 -1.86 -10.89 5.72
N ARG A 49 -0.65 -11.08 5.22
CA ARG A 49 0.59 -11.05 6.00
C ARG A 49 1.13 -9.62 6.01
N PHE A 50 0.93 -8.91 7.11
CA PHE A 50 1.58 -7.63 7.36
C PHE A 50 2.96 -7.90 7.94
N THR A 51 4.04 -7.44 7.27
CA THR A 51 5.42 -7.71 7.70
C THR A 51 6.16 -6.41 7.99
N TYR A 52 6.76 -6.33 9.17
CA TYR A 52 7.50 -5.15 9.62
C TYR A 52 8.98 -5.48 9.94
N ARG A 53 9.30 -6.76 10.13
CA ARG A 53 10.68 -7.22 10.22
C ARG A 53 11.23 -7.34 8.82
N TYR A 54 12.39 -6.73 8.62
CA TYR A 54 13.05 -6.74 7.32
C TYR A 54 13.47 -8.18 6.94
N GLU A 55 13.01 -8.64 5.80
CA GLU A 55 13.37 -9.93 5.21
C GLU A 55 14.02 -9.66 3.85
N ASP A 56 15.33 -9.85 3.72
CA ASP A 56 16.09 -9.59 2.48
C ASP A 56 15.45 -10.24 1.25
N ILE A 57 14.92 -11.46 1.40
CA ILE A 57 14.31 -12.21 0.29
C ILE A 57 13.02 -11.58 -0.24
N GLU A 58 12.35 -10.75 0.56
CA GLU A 58 11.08 -10.09 0.23
C GLU A 58 11.28 -8.65 -0.25
N THR A 59 12.51 -8.15 -0.26
CA THR A 59 12.83 -6.77 -0.63
C THR A 59 13.46 -6.69 -2.01
N ASP A 60 13.29 -5.55 -2.65
CA ASP A 60 13.92 -5.27 -3.93
C ASP A 60 15.41 -4.93 -3.71
N HIS A 61 16.30 -5.77 -4.26
CA HIS A 61 17.75 -5.62 -4.11
C HIS A 61 18.36 -4.47 -4.94
N ASP A 62 17.56 -3.80 -5.75
CA ASP A 62 18.00 -2.61 -6.50
C ASP A 62 18.09 -1.35 -5.63
N TYR A 63 17.63 -1.44 -4.36
CA TYR A 63 17.59 -0.32 -3.41
C TYR A 63 18.31 -0.62 -2.11
N ASP A 64 18.98 0.39 -1.56
CA ASP A 64 19.51 0.36 -0.18
C ASP A 64 18.37 0.69 0.81
N LEU A 65 17.68 -0.33 1.29
CA LEU A 65 16.50 -0.19 2.14
C LEU A 65 16.86 -0.27 3.63
N VAL A 66 16.13 0.49 4.45
CA VAL A 66 16.27 0.50 5.92
C VAL A 66 15.01 -0.13 6.52
N PRO A 67 15.15 -1.03 7.52
CA PRO A 67 14.00 -1.58 8.24
C PRO A 67 13.08 -0.50 8.81
N ALA A 68 11.81 -0.81 8.92
CA ALA A 68 10.88 0.03 9.65
C ALA A 68 11.16 -0.03 11.15
N ASP A 69 11.15 1.12 11.82
CA ASP A 69 11.12 1.17 13.28
C ASP A 69 9.83 0.53 13.78
N GLU A 70 9.91 -0.33 14.80
CA GLU A 70 8.75 -1.10 15.26
C GLU A 70 7.59 -0.21 15.67
N ILE A 71 7.84 0.92 16.31
CA ILE A 71 6.81 1.88 16.69
C ILE A 71 6.11 2.49 15.47
N CYS A 72 6.85 2.80 14.39
CA CYS A 72 6.28 3.29 13.14
C CYS A 72 5.43 2.21 12.45
N ALA A 73 5.90 0.97 12.47
CA ALA A 73 5.16 -0.16 11.93
C ALA A 73 3.87 -0.44 12.69
N LYS A 74 3.89 -0.37 14.03
CA LYS A 74 2.71 -0.49 14.91
C LYS A 74 1.66 0.57 14.58
N ILE A 75 2.09 1.83 14.48
CA ILE A 75 1.21 2.95 14.13
C ILE A 75 0.61 2.75 12.73
N LEU A 76 1.47 2.43 11.75
CA LEU A 76 1.04 2.24 10.36
C LEU A 76 0.08 1.06 10.21
N ALA A 77 0.30 -0.06 10.92
CA ALA A 77 -0.61 -1.19 10.91
C ALA A 77 -2.01 -0.79 11.41
N LYS A 78 -2.10 -0.01 12.49
CA LYS A 78 -3.40 0.49 12.98
C LYS A 78 -4.05 1.47 12.00
N MET A 79 -3.28 2.38 11.41
CA MET A 79 -3.78 3.31 10.39
C MET A 79 -4.31 2.58 9.15
N VAL A 80 -3.53 1.67 8.58
CA VAL A 80 -3.93 0.89 7.40
C VAL A 80 -5.17 0.04 7.70
N LYS A 81 -5.25 -0.58 8.88
CA LYS A 81 -6.47 -1.28 9.27
C LYS A 81 -7.66 -0.34 9.34
N PHE A 82 -7.55 0.73 10.10
CA PHE A 82 -8.67 1.62 10.41
C PHE A 82 -9.13 2.45 9.20
N LEU A 83 -8.20 2.90 8.34
CA LEU A 83 -8.47 3.83 7.25
C LEU A 83 -8.44 3.20 5.84
N TRP A 84 -8.08 1.92 5.73
CA TRP A 84 -8.15 1.22 4.45
C TRP A 84 -8.92 -0.10 4.56
N LEU A 85 -8.54 -1.00 5.45
CA LEU A 85 -9.11 -2.36 5.52
C LEU A 85 -10.55 -2.35 6.04
N ASP A 86 -10.79 -1.63 7.13
CA ASP A 86 -12.11 -1.56 7.76
C ASP A 86 -13.15 -0.80 6.90
N PRO A 87 -12.84 0.31 6.19
CA PRO A 87 -13.78 0.96 5.27
C PRO A 87 -14.31 0.03 4.18
N TYR A 88 -13.44 -0.70 3.50
CA TYR A 88 -13.87 -1.66 2.49
C TYR A 88 -14.61 -2.86 3.11
N THR A 89 -14.25 -3.26 4.33
CA THR A 89 -14.98 -4.29 5.06
C THR A 89 -16.38 -3.83 5.44
N GLU A 90 -16.54 -2.56 5.80
CA GLU A 90 -17.82 -1.96 6.17
C GLU A 90 -18.77 -1.91 4.96
N ILE A 91 -18.28 -1.49 3.79
CA ILE A 91 -19.13 -1.33 2.60
C ILE A 91 -19.35 -2.62 1.81
N ALA A 92 -18.33 -3.49 1.71
CA ALA A 92 -18.35 -4.67 0.83
C ALA A 92 -18.24 -6.00 1.58
N GLY A 93 -17.99 -5.96 2.88
CA GLY A 93 -17.85 -7.14 3.73
C GLY A 93 -16.45 -7.75 3.74
N ALA A 94 -16.14 -8.50 4.81
CA ALA A 94 -14.86 -9.17 4.99
C ALA A 94 -14.53 -10.18 3.88
N GLY A 95 -15.55 -10.79 3.26
CA GLY A 95 -15.40 -11.71 2.14
C GLY A 95 -14.80 -11.04 0.91
N PHE A 96 -15.19 -9.80 0.61
CA PHE A 96 -14.62 -8.99 -0.47
C PHE A 96 -13.13 -8.75 -0.25
N MET A 97 -12.75 -8.31 0.96
CA MET A 97 -11.35 -8.07 1.30
C MET A 97 -10.53 -9.35 1.29
N ARG A 98 -11.05 -10.46 1.83
CA ARG A 98 -10.38 -11.76 1.81
C ARG A 98 -10.08 -12.25 0.39
N GLN A 99 -10.93 -11.95 -0.58
CA GLN A 99 -10.77 -12.36 -1.97
C GLN A 99 -9.81 -11.45 -2.74
N ASN A 100 -9.88 -10.15 -2.53
CA ASN A 100 -9.26 -9.14 -3.40
C ASN A 100 -8.08 -8.41 -2.78
N ALA A 101 -7.93 -8.36 -1.45
CA ALA A 101 -6.80 -7.70 -0.81
C ALA A 101 -5.46 -8.37 -1.14
N PRO A 102 -4.34 -7.63 -1.12
CA PRO A 102 -3.01 -8.20 -1.27
C PRO A 102 -2.78 -9.26 -0.19
N ARG A 103 -1.95 -10.26 -0.50
CA ARG A 103 -1.59 -11.33 0.46
C ARG A 103 -0.48 -10.92 1.39
N MET A 104 0.26 -9.89 1.02
CA MET A 104 1.38 -9.38 1.81
C MET A 104 1.44 -7.86 1.76
N ILE A 105 1.72 -7.26 2.90
CA ILE A 105 1.99 -5.83 3.07
C ILE A 105 3.33 -5.69 3.82
N PRO A 106 4.46 -5.69 3.12
CA PRO A 106 5.74 -5.34 3.71
C PRO A 106 5.83 -3.85 4.02
N VAL A 107 6.39 -3.51 5.17
CA VAL A 107 6.61 -2.14 5.59
C VAL A 107 8.12 -1.88 5.70
N ILE A 108 8.59 -0.89 4.96
CA ILE A 108 9.99 -0.50 4.85
C ILE A 108 10.17 0.91 5.42
N GLY A 109 11.23 1.09 6.22
CA GLY A 109 11.48 2.35 6.92
C GLY A 109 11.93 3.49 6.03
N SER A 110 12.73 3.19 5.00
CA SER A 110 13.24 4.17 4.02
C SER A 110 12.40 4.22 2.74
N GLY A 111 12.68 5.23 1.91
CA GLY A 111 12.19 5.28 0.53
C GLY A 111 12.98 4.37 -0.40
N ALA A 112 12.33 3.89 -1.45
CA ALA A 112 12.97 3.30 -2.60
C ALA A 112 13.26 4.41 -3.61
N TYR A 113 14.52 4.83 -3.69
CA TYR A 113 14.95 5.94 -4.55
C TYR A 113 15.47 5.40 -5.87
N ASN A 114 14.79 5.71 -6.96
CA ASN A 114 15.28 5.50 -8.31
C ASN A 114 15.76 6.83 -8.90
N ILE A 115 16.49 6.80 -10.03
CA ILE A 115 16.98 8.01 -10.69
C ILE A 115 15.81 8.93 -11.05
N GLY A 116 15.59 9.94 -10.19
CA GLY A 116 14.60 11.00 -10.39
C GLY A 116 13.24 10.83 -9.76
N SER A 117 12.95 9.72 -9.06
CA SER A 117 11.67 9.52 -8.38
C SER A 117 11.81 8.78 -7.04
N LEU A 118 10.95 9.12 -6.10
CA LEU A 118 10.72 8.37 -4.87
C LEU A 118 9.51 7.46 -5.09
N GLN A 119 9.71 6.17 -4.91
CA GLN A 119 8.63 5.19 -4.93
C GLN A 119 8.02 5.07 -3.53
N LEU A 120 6.72 5.32 -3.41
CA LEU A 120 5.99 5.30 -2.15
C LEU A 120 5.36 3.94 -1.86
N GLY A 121 4.99 3.21 -2.92
CA GLY A 121 4.46 1.87 -2.87
C GLY A 121 4.68 1.12 -4.19
N THR A 122 4.47 -0.17 -4.16
CA THR A 122 4.47 -1.04 -5.34
C THR A 122 3.47 -2.15 -5.18
N ALA A 123 2.65 -2.40 -6.21
CA ALA A 123 1.88 -3.64 -6.29
C ALA A 123 2.62 -4.64 -7.18
N GLU A 124 3.08 -5.74 -6.60
CA GLU A 124 3.73 -6.82 -7.33
C GLU A 124 2.73 -7.94 -7.63
N GLY A 125 2.35 -8.07 -8.91
CA GLY A 125 1.48 -9.15 -9.36
C GLY A 125 0.11 -9.25 -8.69
N GLY A 126 -0.39 -8.16 -8.10
CA GLY A 126 -1.66 -8.15 -7.37
C GLY A 126 -1.64 -8.89 -6.03
N LEU A 127 -0.46 -9.32 -5.56
CA LEU A 127 -0.32 -10.15 -4.35
C LEU A 127 0.41 -9.44 -3.21
N LYS A 128 1.27 -8.48 -3.52
CA LYS A 128 2.10 -7.78 -2.54
C LYS A 128 2.00 -6.28 -2.75
N VAL A 129 1.72 -5.52 -1.70
CA VAL A 129 1.78 -4.05 -1.67
C VAL A 129 2.82 -3.64 -0.65
N THR A 130 3.96 -3.13 -1.09
CA THR A 130 5.02 -2.66 -0.20
C THR A 130 4.79 -1.20 0.15
N LEU A 131 4.82 -0.85 1.43
CA LEU A 131 4.77 0.52 1.92
C LEU A 131 6.17 0.98 2.33
N TYR A 132 6.66 1.99 1.65
CA TYR A 132 7.96 2.61 1.94
C TYR A 132 7.81 3.81 2.89
N VAL A 133 8.92 4.37 3.30
CA VAL A 133 9.07 5.56 4.14
C VAL A 133 8.38 5.51 5.50
N ALA A 134 8.13 4.33 6.06
CA ALA A 134 7.40 4.21 7.33
C ALA A 134 8.04 5.03 8.47
N ASN A 135 9.37 5.15 8.51
CA ASN A 135 10.07 5.94 9.52
C ASN A 135 9.85 7.45 9.37
N TRP A 136 9.30 7.90 8.23
CA TRP A 136 8.91 9.30 8.04
C TRP A 136 7.72 9.70 8.92
N LEU A 137 6.91 8.77 9.37
CA LEU A 137 5.85 9.07 10.34
C LEU A 137 6.38 9.93 11.49
N ILE A 138 7.51 9.52 12.08
CA ILE A 138 8.13 10.24 13.22
C ILE A 138 9.22 11.20 12.72
N SER A 139 10.12 10.76 11.84
CA SER A 139 11.27 11.56 11.44
C SER A 139 10.93 12.82 10.67
N GLN A 140 9.80 12.85 9.95
CA GLN A 140 9.26 14.03 9.26
C GLN A 140 8.11 14.68 10.04
N ASN A 141 7.92 14.28 11.30
CA ASN A 141 6.91 14.85 12.18
C ASN A 141 5.47 14.77 11.63
N PHE A 142 5.13 13.70 10.90
CA PHE A 142 3.73 13.45 10.51
C PHE A 142 2.91 13.05 11.72
N VAL A 143 3.54 12.35 12.68
CA VAL A 143 2.96 12.02 13.97
C VAL A 143 3.96 12.30 15.09
N THR A 144 3.42 12.55 16.30
CA THR A 144 4.19 12.60 17.54
C THR A 144 3.75 11.45 18.44
N VAL A 145 4.71 10.68 18.93
CA VAL A 145 4.48 9.63 19.94
C VAL A 145 4.73 10.19 21.31
N ASN A 146 3.75 10.10 22.20
CA ASN A 146 3.82 10.57 23.57
C ASN A 146 3.82 9.36 24.50
N TYR A 147 5.00 8.95 24.98
CA TYR A 147 5.15 7.85 25.92
C TYR A 147 4.62 8.21 27.30
N ASN A 148 3.82 7.32 27.91
CA ASN A 148 3.20 7.59 29.22
C ASN A 148 4.24 7.75 30.34
N ASN A 149 5.38 7.04 30.25
CA ASN A 149 6.53 7.19 31.17
C ASN A 149 7.54 8.26 30.71
N GLY A 150 7.33 8.88 29.54
CA GLY A 150 8.22 9.88 28.95
C GLY A 150 9.53 9.31 28.35
N VAL A 151 9.70 7.98 28.29
CA VAL A 151 10.93 7.32 27.85
C VAL A 151 10.69 6.32 26.72
N ASP A 152 9.78 5.36 26.91
CA ASP A 152 9.54 4.23 26.00
C ASP A 152 8.10 3.73 26.07
N GLU A 153 7.80 2.70 25.27
CA GLU A 153 6.44 2.15 25.13
C GLU A 153 6.00 1.23 26.27
N SER A 154 6.84 0.95 27.28
CA SER A 154 6.57 -0.06 28.33
C SER A 154 5.33 0.21 29.18
N GLU A 155 4.95 1.47 29.33
CA GLU A 155 3.73 1.90 30.04
C GLU A 155 2.65 2.43 29.09
N GLY A 156 2.79 2.15 27.79
CA GLY A 156 1.91 2.60 26.73
C GLY A 156 2.24 3.99 26.22
N TYR A 157 1.53 4.40 25.18
CA TYR A 157 1.74 5.69 24.51
C TYR A 157 0.45 6.16 23.82
N SER A 158 0.38 7.46 23.54
CA SER A 158 -0.59 8.06 22.64
C SER A 158 0.10 8.59 21.39
N VAL A 159 -0.67 8.76 20.31
CA VAL A 159 -0.18 9.32 19.06
C VAL A 159 -1.00 10.57 18.73
N THR A 160 -0.30 11.67 18.47
CA THR A 160 -0.89 12.88 17.91
C THR A 160 -0.58 12.93 16.43
N ILE A 161 -1.59 13.05 15.59
CA ILE A 161 -1.43 13.22 14.14
C ILE A 161 -1.18 14.71 13.87
N ASN A 162 0.04 15.04 13.42
CA ASN A 162 0.42 16.43 13.13
C ASN A 162 0.04 16.85 11.71
N SER A 163 0.00 15.87 10.78
CA SER A 163 -0.39 16.11 9.39
C SER A 163 -1.11 14.88 8.82
N MET A 164 -2.44 14.95 8.80
CA MET A 164 -3.24 13.91 8.15
C MET A 164 -3.02 13.89 6.63
N ASP A 165 -2.78 15.05 6.02
CA ASP A 165 -2.49 15.17 4.60
C ASP A 165 -1.22 14.40 4.22
N ALA A 166 -0.16 14.49 5.05
CA ALA A 166 1.07 13.74 4.82
C ALA A 166 0.84 12.23 5.01
N VAL A 167 0.12 11.82 6.07
CA VAL A 167 -0.23 10.41 6.28
C VAL A 167 -1.04 9.87 5.10
N ASN A 168 -2.02 10.65 4.64
CA ASN A 168 -2.81 10.29 3.48
C ASN A 168 -1.93 10.16 2.23
N TYR A 169 -1.17 11.19 1.89
CA TYR A 169 -0.35 11.22 0.68
C TYR A 169 0.66 10.07 0.61
N TYR A 170 1.40 9.81 1.70
CA TYR A 170 2.46 8.82 1.70
C TYR A 170 2.00 7.38 1.90
N PHE A 171 0.86 7.15 2.54
CA PHE A 171 0.46 5.79 2.93
C PHE A 171 -0.95 5.42 2.47
N LEU A 172 -1.96 6.21 2.79
CA LEU A 172 -3.35 5.80 2.55
C LEU A 172 -3.72 5.93 1.08
N HIS A 173 -3.36 7.04 0.43
CA HIS A 173 -3.53 7.20 -1.01
C HIS A 173 -2.85 6.04 -1.76
N THR A 174 -1.60 5.74 -1.40
CA THR A 174 -0.86 4.61 -1.97
C THR A 174 -1.60 3.27 -1.77
N MET A 175 -2.13 2.99 -0.57
CA MET A 175 -2.89 1.75 -0.33
C MET A 175 -4.15 1.67 -1.20
N HIS A 176 -4.89 2.76 -1.37
CA HIS A 176 -6.08 2.79 -2.21
C HIS A 176 -5.73 2.66 -3.69
N HIS A 177 -4.67 3.34 -4.14
CA HIS A 177 -4.12 3.30 -5.50
C HIS A 177 -3.72 1.86 -5.90
N GLU A 178 -2.88 1.23 -5.11
CA GLU A 178 -2.41 -0.14 -5.38
C GLU A 178 -3.55 -1.16 -5.29
N PHE A 179 -4.48 -0.96 -4.37
CA PHE A 179 -5.66 -1.81 -4.29
C PHE A 179 -6.58 -1.66 -5.51
N ALA A 180 -6.73 -0.46 -6.04
CA ALA A 180 -7.48 -0.25 -7.27
C ALA A 180 -6.82 -0.95 -8.47
N HIS A 181 -5.49 -1.00 -8.56
CA HIS A 181 -4.79 -1.82 -9.55
C HIS A 181 -5.12 -3.31 -9.41
N ILE A 182 -5.15 -3.84 -8.17
CA ILE A 182 -5.53 -5.23 -7.92
C ILE A 182 -6.97 -5.51 -8.37
N LEU A 183 -7.89 -4.60 -8.08
CA LEU A 183 -9.27 -4.71 -8.54
C LEU A 183 -9.37 -4.71 -10.07
N ASN A 184 -8.62 -3.83 -10.75
CA ASN A 184 -8.57 -3.76 -12.20
C ASN A 184 -7.95 -5.00 -12.88
N GLN A 185 -6.98 -5.64 -12.22
CA GLN A 185 -6.40 -6.91 -12.68
C GLN A 185 -7.41 -8.06 -12.59
N ASN A 186 -8.27 -8.06 -11.58
CA ASN A 186 -9.28 -9.09 -11.37
C ASN A 186 -10.50 -8.90 -12.29
N LYS A 187 -10.91 -7.65 -12.51
CA LYS A 187 -11.99 -7.26 -13.45
C LYS A 187 -11.57 -5.98 -14.15
N ALA A 188 -11.38 -6.05 -15.46
CA ALA A 188 -10.93 -4.90 -16.25
C ALA A 188 -11.97 -3.76 -16.23
N TYR A 189 -11.50 -2.53 -16.10
CA TYR A 189 -12.35 -1.34 -16.25
C TYR A 189 -12.70 -1.08 -17.72
N PRO A 190 -13.75 -0.28 -18.02
CA PRO A 190 -14.21 0.00 -19.38
C PRO A 190 -13.13 0.69 -20.23
N VAL A 191 -12.86 0.15 -21.42
CA VAL A 191 -11.83 0.67 -22.36
C VAL A 191 -12.12 2.09 -22.86
N ASP A 192 -13.38 2.53 -22.81
CA ASP A 192 -13.80 3.87 -23.18
C ASP A 192 -13.14 4.96 -22.31
N TYR A 193 -12.76 4.61 -21.08
CA TYR A 193 -11.97 5.47 -20.20
C TYR A 193 -10.69 5.95 -20.89
N ASN A 194 -9.96 5.03 -21.52
CA ASN A 194 -8.66 5.30 -22.14
C ASN A 194 -8.76 6.30 -23.30
N THR A 195 -9.96 6.47 -23.88
CA THR A 195 -10.16 7.36 -25.02
C THR A 195 -10.36 8.84 -24.65
N ILE A 196 -10.64 9.12 -23.36
CA ILE A 196 -10.97 10.48 -22.90
C ILE A 196 -9.81 11.45 -23.11
N THR A 197 -8.60 11.02 -22.76
CA THR A 197 -7.36 11.82 -22.86
C THR A 197 -6.25 11.04 -23.57
N GLN A 198 -6.60 10.18 -24.56
CA GLN A 198 -5.68 9.23 -25.19
C GLN A 198 -4.41 9.87 -25.79
N ASP A 199 -4.52 11.08 -26.33
CA ASP A 199 -3.43 11.78 -27.01
C ASP A 199 -2.54 12.61 -26.05
N SER A 200 -2.89 12.61 -24.74
CA SER A 200 -2.25 13.42 -23.71
C SER A 200 -1.38 12.63 -22.74
N TYR A 201 -1.38 11.28 -22.81
CA TYR A 201 -0.49 10.47 -21.98
C TYR A 201 0.97 10.62 -22.36
N THR A 202 1.86 10.67 -21.37
CA THR A 202 3.30 10.89 -21.59
C THR A 202 4.16 10.15 -20.58
N ALA A 203 5.23 9.51 -21.07
CA ALA A 203 6.27 8.94 -20.20
C ALA A 203 7.10 10.03 -19.47
N MET A 204 6.97 11.30 -19.89
CA MET A 204 7.69 12.44 -19.27
C MET A 204 6.85 13.15 -18.19
N TRP A 205 5.95 12.43 -17.53
CA TRP A 205 5.05 12.97 -16.52
C TRP A 205 5.78 13.73 -15.39
N THR A 206 7.02 13.34 -15.06
CA THR A 206 7.84 14.04 -14.05
C THR A 206 8.26 15.47 -14.47
N SER A 207 8.06 15.82 -15.74
CA SER A 207 8.36 17.17 -16.28
C SER A 207 7.11 18.06 -16.34
N ILE A 208 5.95 17.52 -15.97
CA ILE A 208 4.66 18.23 -15.95
C ILE A 208 4.34 18.56 -14.50
N SER A 209 3.85 19.76 -14.24
CA SER A 209 3.30 20.13 -12.94
C SER A 209 1.89 19.55 -12.77
N ASP A 210 1.45 19.40 -11.51
CA ASP A 210 0.05 19.01 -11.23
C ASP A 210 -0.95 20.00 -11.83
N GLN A 211 -0.63 21.30 -11.87
CA GLN A 211 -1.48 22.31 -12.50
C GLN A 211 -1.66 22.05 -14.01
N GLU A 212 -0.56 21.78 -14.72
CA GLU A 212 -0.62 21.47 -16.16
C GLU A 212 -1.39 20.16 -16.40
N ALA A 213 -1.17 19.15 -15.56
CA ALA A 213 -1.89 17.88 -15.64
C ALA A 213 -3.42 18.08 -15.45
N LEU A 214 -3.83 18.89 -14.47
CA LEU A 214 -5.23 19.23 -14.23
C LEU A 214 -5.86 19.89 -15.46
N GLU A 215 -5.19 20.87 -16.08
CA GLU A 215 -5.66 21.54 -17.30
C GLU A 215 -5.80 20.58 -18.50
N MET A 216 -4.99 19.50 -18.53
CA MET A 216 -5.06 18.44 -19.53
C MET A 216 -6.15 17.39 -19.22
N GLY A 217 -6.82 17.47 -18.07
CA GLY A 217 -7.85 16.52 -17.63
C GLY A 217 -7.32 15.32 -16.85
N PHE A 218 -6.16 15.43 -16.21
CA PHE A 218 -5.61 14.44 -15.29
C PHE A 218 -5.65 14.96 -13.84
N ILE A 219 -5.97 14.08 -12.89
CA ILE A 219 -6.09 14.49 -11.48
C ILE A 219 -4.73 14.78 -10.82
N SER A 220 -3.63 14.26 -11.37
CA SER A 220 -2.24 14.47 -10.95
C SER A 220 -1.30 14.39 -12.15
N ALA A 221 -0.06 14.87 -11.99
CA ALA A 221 0.96 14.67 -13.02
C ALA A 221 1.21 13.18 -13.27
N TYR A 222 1.21 12.35 -12.22
CA TYR A 222 1.41 10.90 -12.33
C TYR A 222 0.29 10.22 -13.11
N ALA A 223 -0.95 10.66 -12.98
CA ALA A 223 -2.09 10.16 -13.77
C ALA A 223 -1.83 10.26 -15.29
N SER A 224 -1.05 11.25 -15.75
CA SER A 224 -0.73 11.39 -17.17
C SER A 224 0.27 10.35 -17.70
N SER A 225 0.84 9.50 -16.85
CA SER A 225 1.85 8.52 -17.26
C SER A 225 1.28 7.36 -18.09
N ALA A 226 0.11 6.88 -17.74
CA ALA A 226 -0.56 5.77 -18.43
C ALA A 226 -2.06 5.71 -18.08
N PRO A 227 -2.91 5.14 -18.95
CA PRO A 227 -4.35 5.02 -18.69
C PRO A 227 -4.70 4.24 -17.42
N GLY A 228 -3.91 3.22 -17.05
CA GLY A 228 -4.11 2.45 -15.83
C GLY A 228 -3.83 3.28 -14.58
N GLU A 229 -2.77 4.09 -14.60
CA GLU A 229 -2.43 5.01 -13.52
C GLU A 229 -3.49 6.10 -13.36
N ASP A 230 -3.95 6.67 -14.48
CA ASP A 230 -5.01 7.68 -14.48
C ASP A 230 -6.29 7.17 -13.82
N PHE A 231 -6.70 5.94 -14.15
CA PHE A 231 -7.91 5.34 -13.56
C PHE A 231 -7.80 5.21 -12.04
N VAL A 232 -6.70 4.65 -11.54
CA VAL A 232 -6.51 4.41 -10.10
C VAL A 232 -6.22 5.69 -9.33
N GLU A 233 -5.57 6.67 -9.97
CA GLU A 233 -5.38 8.01 -9.41
C GLU A 233 -6.72 8.74 -9.21
N VAL A 234 -7.61 8.73 -10.21
CA VAL A 234 -8.95 9.33 -10.06
C VAL A 234 -9.72 8.67 -8.93
N LEU A 235 -9.67 7.33 -8.80
CA LEU A 235 -10.33 6.62 -7.72
C LEU A 235 -9.76 7.01 -6.37
N SER A 236 -8.44 6.90 -6.19
CA SER A 236 -7.79 7.11 -4.90
C SER A 236 -7.87 8.55 -4.43
N TYR A 237 -7.67 9.54 -5.31
CA TYR A 237 -7.91 10.94 -4.97
C TYR A 237 -9.36 11.21 -4.57
N TYR A 238 -10.32 10.66 -5.33
CA TYR A 238 -11.73 10.89 -5.06
C TYR A 238 -12.13 10.43 -3.66
N ILE A 239 -11.72 9.26 -3.23
CA ILE A 239 -12.15 8.71 -1.94
C ILE A 239 -11.33 9.21 -0.75
N THR A 240 -10.09 9.67 -0.97
CA THR A 240 -9.19 10.12 0.11
C THR A 240 -9.27 11.61 0.39
N LEU A 241 -9.83 12.40 -0.52
CA LEU A 241 -10.07 13.83 -0.32
C LEU A 241 -11.51 14.09 0.18
N SER A 242 -11.69 15.07 1.04
CA SER A 242 -13.01 15.60 1.36
C SER A 242 -13.67 16.20 0.12
N GLU A 243 -14.98 16.43 0.17
CA GLU A 243 -15.69 17.04 -0.96
C GLU A 243 -15.14 18.45 -1.28
N GLU A 244 -14.81 19.23 -0.26
CA GLU A 244 -14.24 20.57 -0.41
C GLU A 244 -12.84 20.51 -1.05
N GLU A 245 -11.99 19.58 -0.62
CA GLU A 245 -10.64 19.40 -1.18
C GLU A 245 -10.71 18.88 -2.64
N TRP A 246 -11.59 17.93 -2.93
CA TRP A 246 -11.81 17.45 -4.29
C TRP A 246 -12.27 18.58 -5.21
N GLU A 247 -13.32 19.33 -4.83
CA GLU A 247 -13.84 20.44 -5.61
C GLU A 247 -12.79 21.55 -5.80
N SER A 248 -12.03 21.85 -4.75
CA SER A 248 -10.91 22.80 -4.81
C SER A 248 -9.83 22.36 -5.80
N ARG A 249 -9.53 21.04 -5.84
CA ARG A 249 -8.53 20.49 -6.76
C ARG A 249 -9.01 20.57 -8.20
N ILE A 250 -10.21 20.07 -8.50
CA ILE A 250 -10.72 20.06 -9.90
C ILE A 250 -11.09 21.44 -10.40
N ALA A 251 -11.37 22.41 -9.53
CA ALA A 251 -11.59 23.80 -9.92
C ALA A 251 -10.33 24.43 -10.58
N GLN A 252 -9.14 23.96 -10.23
CA GLN A 252 -7.88 24.40 -10.82
C GLN A 252 -7.69 23.92 -12.27
N ALA A 253 -8.39 22.87 -12.68
CA ALA A 253 -8.32 22.28 -14.03
C ALA A 253 -8.90 23.18 -15.14
N GLY A 254 -9.56 24.29 -14.78
CA GLY A 254 -10.33 25.07 -15.75
C GLY A 254 -11.54 24.32 -16.26
N THR A 255 -12.26 24.91 -17.22
CA THR A 255 -13.54 24.36 -17.69
C THR A 255 -13.37 23.02 -18.44
N GLU A 256 -12.38 22.95 -19.32
CA GLU A 256 -12.16 21.77 -20.17
C GLU A 256 -11.55 20.61 -19.36
N GLY A 257 -10.48 20.86 -18.60
CA GLY A 257 -9.84 19.84 -17.77
C GLY A 257 -10.80 19.27 -16.72
N ARG A 258 -11.60 20.15 -16.07
CA ARG A 258 -12.63 19.71 -15.12
C ARG A 258 -13.66 18.78 -15.77
N ALA A 259 -14.17 19.12 -16.93
CA ALA A 259 -15.16 18.29 -17.64
C ALA A 259 -14.59 16.90 -17.99
N LEU A 260 -13.30 16.81 -18.35
CA LEU A 260 -12.62 15.54 -18.61
C LEU A 260 -12.47 14.70 -17.32
N ILE A 261 -12.06 15.32 -16.22
CA ILE A 261 -11.91 14.65 -14.92
C ILE A 261 -13.26 14.14 -14.41
N GLU A 262 -14.32 14.97 -14.48
CA GLU A 262 -15.67 14.57 -14.08
C GLU A 262 -16.22 13.39 -14.93
N ARG A 263 -15.94 13.38 -16.24
CA ARG A 263 -16.30 12.26 -17.11
C ARG A 263 -15.56 10.98 -16.72
N LYS A 264 -14.26 11.07 -16.41
CA LYS A 264 -13.46 9.96 -15.91
C LYS A 264 -14.02 9.42 -14.60
N LEU A 265 -14.30 10.31 -13.65
CA LEU A 265 -14.88 9.93 -12.36
C LEU A 265 -16.21 9.21 -12.50
N SER A 266 -17.08 9.65 -13.43
CA SER A 266 -18.35 8.93 -13.69
C SER A 266 -18.11 7.47 -14.08
N ILE A 267 -17.17 7.20 -14.99
CA ILE A 267 -16.83 5.82 -15.40
C ILE A 267 -16.24 5.01 -14.23
N VAL A 268 -15.38 5.65 -13.40
CA VAL A 268 -14.81 5.00 -12.22
C VAL A 268 -15.89 4.61 -11.21
N LYS A 269 -16.86 5.50 -10.95
CA LYS A 269 -18.01 5.22 -10.08
C LYS A 269 -18.88 4.08 -10.60
N ASP A 270 -19.26 4.15 -11.87
CA ASP A 270 -20.07 3.11 -12.52
C ASP A 270 -19.37 1.75 -12.46
N TYR A 271 -18.06 1.71 -12.76
CA TYR A 271 -17.27 0.48 -12.66
C TYR A 271 -17.23 -0.09 -11.23
N MET A 272 -17.06 0.75 -10.22
CA MET A 272 -16.99 0.27 -8.83
C MET A 272 -18.34 -0.28 -8.35
N VAL A 273 -19.45 0.31 -8.78
CA VAL A 273 -20.79 -0.21 -8.52
C VAL A 273 -21.02 -1.51 -9.30
N ASP A 274 -20.82 -1.50 -10.62
CA ASP A 274 -21.19 -2.62 -11.50
C ASP A 274 -20.32 -3.87 -11.29
N ALA A 275 -19.00 -3.66 -11.13
CA ALA A 275 -18.07 -4.76 -10.97
C ALA A 275 -17.97 -5.25 -9.51
N TRP A 276 -18.07 -4.35 -8.54
CA TRP A 276 -17.70 -4.64 -7.16
C TRP A 276 -18.80 -4.40 -6.13
N ASN A 277 -19.94 -3.81 -6.55
CA ASN A 277 -21.02 -3.37 -5.68
C ASN A 277 -20.53 -2.43 -4.57
N VAL A 278 -19.61 -1.54 -4.92
CA VAL A 278 -19.02 -0.53 -4.03
C VAL A 278 -19.40 0.85 -4.55
N ASP A 279 -20.18 1.58 -3.79
CA ASP A 279 -20.48 2.99 -4.04
C ASP A 279 -19.34 3.85 -3.51
N LEU A 280 -18.68 4.63 -4.40
CA LEU A 280 -17.55 5.47 -4.02
C LEU A 280 -17.94 6.67 -3.17
N ASP A 281 -19.16 7.19 -3.28
CA ASP A 281 -19.65 8.28 -2.45
C ASP A 281 -19.87 7.80 -1.01
N GLU A 282 -20.42 6.59 -0.86
CA GLU A 282 -20.54 5.93 0.44
C GLU A 282 -19.18 5.60 1.04
N LEU A 283 -18.28 5.00 0.25
CA LEU A 283 -16.90 4.69 0.71
C LEU A 283 -16.16 5.95 1.18
N ARG A 284 -16.25 7.04 0.40
CA ARG A 284 -15.68 8.33 0.79
C ARG A 284 -16.29 8.84 2.11
N SER A 285 -17.59 8.75 2.27
CA SER A 285 -18.27 9.16 3.51
C SER A 285 -17.80 8.37 4.72
N ILE A 286 -17.58 7.06 4.56
CA ILE A 286 -17.00 6.19 5.58
C ILE A 286 -15.58 6.64 5.92
N LEU A 287 -14.74 6.92 4.92
CA LEU A 287 -13.36 7.39 5.13
C LEU A 287 -13.31 8.74 5.85
N MET A 288 -14.11 9.71 5.42
CA MET A 288 -14.15 11.04 6.05
C MET A 288 -14.61 10.96 7.52
N ARG A 289 -15.59 10.12 7.82
CA ARG A 289 -16.00 9.84 9.20
C ARG A 289 -14.84 9.27 10.00
N ARG A 290 -14.14 8.26 9.48
CA ARG A 290 -13.01 7.62 10.15
C ARG A 290 -11.82 8.56 10.31
N TYR A 291 -11.55 9.47 9.39
CA TYR A 291 -10.54 10.51 9.59
C TYR A 291 -10.85 11.39 10.80
N SER A 292 -12.12 11.70 11.08
CA SER A 292 -12.50 12.45 12.27
C SER A 292 -12.42 11.64 13.58
N GLU A 293 -12.41 10.31 13.48
CA GLU A 293 -12.37 9.38 14.62
C GLU A 293 -10.94 8.90 14.95
N VAL A 294 -9.95 9.21 14.12
CA VAL A 294 -8.57 8.67 14.22
C VAL A 294 -7.90 9.00 15.56
N GLU A 295 -8.21 10.13 16.17
CA GLU A 295 -7.68 10.50 17.49
C GLU A 295 -8.17 9.59 18.63
N GLY A 296 -9.31 8.92 18.43
CA GLY A 296 -9.88 7.97 19.38
C GLY A 296 -9.26 6.57 19.36
N ILE A 297 -8.32 6.29 18.47
CA ILE A 297 -7.66 5.00 18.39
C ILE A 297 -6.79 4.77 19.63
N ASN A 298 -6.94 3.60 20.26
CA ASN A 298 -5.99 3.15 21.27
C ASN A 298 -4.71 2.64 20.58
N TRP A 299 -3.71 3.50 20.50
CA TRP A 299 -2.49 3.25 19.72
C TRP A 299 -1.56 2.22 20.33
N SER A 300 -1.53 2.11 21.66
CA SER A 300 -0.62 1.21 22.40
C SER A 300 -1.24 -0.14 22.77
N ASP A 301 -2.53 -0.34 22.50
CA ASP A 301 -3.21 -1.57 22.83
C ASP A 301 -3.08 -2.59 21.69
N PHE A 302 -2.29 -3.62 21.91
CA PHE A 302 -2.13 -4.79 21.04
C PHE A 302 -2.58 -6.06 21.74
N SER A 303 -3.42 -5.92 22.78
CA SER A 303 -4.05 -7.07 23.43
C SER A 303 -4.96 -7.82 22.45
N THR A 304 -4.97 -9.11 22.56
CA THR A 304 -5.82 -10.02 21.80
C THR A 304 -6.82 -10.65 22.74
N GLU A 305 -8.06 -10.91 22.28
CA GLU A 305 -9.03 -11.66 23.08
C GLU A 305 -8.57 -13.12 23.17
N GLU A 306 -8.48 -13.67 24.39
CA GLU A 306 -8.16 -15.07 24.66
C GLU A 306 -9.34 -16.01 24.30
#